data_31a4ca336e87d7ff6ffda7c8ed5577c9
#
_entry.id   31a4ca336e87d7ff6ffda7c8ed5577c9
#
_cell.length_a   1.000
_cell.length_b   1.000
_cell.length_c   1.000
_cell.angle_alpha   90.00
_cell.angle_beta   90.00
_cell.angle_gamma   90.00
#
_symmetry.space_group_name_H-M   'P 1'
#
loop_
_entity.id
_entity.type
_entity.pdbx_description
1 polymer ?
#
loop_
_entity_poly.entity_id
_entity_poly.type
_entity_poly.pdbx_seq_one_letter_code
_entity_poly.pdbx_strand_id
1 'polypeptide(L)'
;MNNSTNNKLRDFYILWSTQSLSQLGSAMTAFALTLWLYEKTGSALSTAALTICSYAPYVIMSIFAGALTDRFNKKATMLVCDTLAALCTLIVLILYKTDSLMMWHLYAINAFSGLMNTVQQPASEVTMTLIVPKDSYQKISGLNSLTRSLVSVLNPLLASALYAFSGLGSVIAVDLGSFVLAFIGLAGFIRIPEQPKEVKESTLELAKGGLRFLKKTPMVFSLIIFLSGVNLIASAFNATLPAYVIPNPKGGSNMLGIVTSAAGVAMVLGSILVTVMPKPKDRVKVVFVTMLISLGTENYILAFSREPVLWCIAEIIGWILVPVMSANLDVILRNTIPVDLQGRVYACRNTFQFFTIPIGLFLGGVMVDNVCEPFMATHEYSELLTMLFGSGKGSGAALMMLILGVAGTLHCLVFGSILRKYHYKDT
;
A
#
# COMPACT_ATOMS: atom_id res chain seq x y z
N MET A 1 -24.08 18.96 -29.15
CA MET A 1 -23.25 17.93 -28.48
C MET A 1 -22.41 18.43 -27.30
N ASN A 2 -22.11 19.73 -27.18
CA ASN A 2 -21.19 20.24 -26.13
C ASN A 2 -21.71 20.25 -24.67
N ASN A 3 -23.02 20.48 -24.45
CA ASN A 3 -23.52 20.64 -23.06
C ASN A 3 -23.55 19.35 -22.22
N SER A 4 -23.82 18.18 -22.84
CA SER A 4 -23.85 16.92 -22.13
C SER A 4 -22.44 16.42 -21.74
N THR A 5 -21.45 16.69 -22.57
CA THR A 5 -20.04 16.34 -22.31
C THR A 5 -19.43 17.22 -21.22
N ASN A 6 -19.74 18.55 -21.23
CA ASN A 6 -19.28 19.45 -20.19
C ASN A 6 -19.89 19.13 -18.82
N ASN A 7 -21.15 18.73 -18.76
CA ASN A 7 -21.78 18.30 -17.49
C ASN A 7 -21.14 17.02 -16.95
N LYS A 8 -20.83 16.05 -17.80
CA LYS A 8 -20.15 14.81 -17.39
C LYS A 8 -18.74 15.05 -16.85
N LEU A 9 -17.98 15.94 -17.48
CA LEU A 9 -16.65 16.31 -17.00
C LEU A 9 -16.71 17.08 -15.67
N ARG A 10 -17.68 17.97 -15.50
CA ARG A 10 -17.90 18.67 -14.23
C ARG A 10 -18.20 17.67 -13.11
N ASP A 11 -19.13 16.75 -13.34
CA ASP A 11 -19.52 15.73 -12.37
C ASP A 11 -18.33 14.83 -12.00
N PHE A 12 -17.49 14.48 -12.98
CA PHE A 12 -16.24 13.78 -12.73
C PHE A 12 -15.28 14.59 -11.84
N TYR A 13 -15.02 15.87 -12.14
CA TYR A 13 -14.11 16.68 -11.33
C TYR A 13 -14.60 16.87 -9.89
N ILE A 14 -15.91 17.03 -9.69
CA ILE A 14 -16.51 17.10 -8.35
C ILE A 14 -16.27 15.76 -7.62
N LEU A 15 -16.57 14.62 -8.24
CA LEU A 15 -16.36 13.31 -7.65
C LEU A 15 -14.89 13.09 -7.35
N TRP A 16 -14.02 13.31 -8.32
CA TRP A 16 -12.59 13.08 -8.19
C TRP A 16 -11.96 13.92 -7.07
N SER A 17 -12.25 15.23 -7.03
CA SER A 17 -11.66 16.12 -6.01
C SER A 17 -12.16 15.80 -4.60
N THR A 18 -13.45 15.56 -4.43
CA THR A 18 -14.03 15.27 -3.11
C THR A 18 -13.62 13.89 -2.61
N GLN A 19 -13.59 12.88 -3.46
CA GLN A 19 -13.13 11.54 -3.10
C GLN A 19 -11.60 11.50 -2.85
N SER A 20 -10.80 12.28 -3.60
CA SER A 20 -9.35 12.39 -3.35
C SER A 20 -9.06 13.03 -1.99
N LEU A 21 -9.82 14.05 -1.60
CA LEU A 21 -9.69 14.69 -0.29
C LEU A 21 -10.09 13.74 0.84
N SER A 22 -11.20 13.01 0.67
CA SER A 22 -11.64 12.00 1.64
C SER A 22 -10.62 10.85 1.75
N GLN A 23 -10.05 10.40 0.64
CA GLN A 23 -8.99 9.38 0.65
C GLN A 23 -7.74 9.85 1.41
N LEU A 24 -7.36 11.13 1.25
CA LEU A 24 -6.24 11.70 2.02
C LEU A 24 -6.58 11.75 3.51
N GLY A 25 -7.79 12.21 3.90
CA GLY A 25 -8.23 12.26 5.29
C GLY A 25 -8.20 10.89 5.97
N SER A 26 -8.76 9.88 5.31
CA SER A 26 -8.78 8.50 5.83
C SER A 26 -7.37 7.88 5.91
N ALA A 27 -6.49 8.18 4.94
CA ALA A 27 -5.09 7.77 4.99
C ALA A 27 -4.35 8.44 6.17
N MET A 28 -4.61 9.73 6.41
CA MET A 28 -4.04 10.46 7.56
C MET A 28 -4.50 9.86 8.89
N THR A 29 -5.79 9.52 9.03
CA THR A 29 -6.32 8.84 10.23
C THR A 29 -5.65 7.48 10.43
N ALA A 30 -5.50 6.66 9.40
CA ALA A 30 -4.83 5.36 9.48
C ALA A 30 -3.36 5.50 9.93
N PHE A 31 -2.63 6.49 9.38
CA PHE A 31 -1.25 6.77 9.77
C PHE A 31 -1.16 7.28 11.23
N ALA A 32 -2.01 8.22 11.63
CA ALA A 32 -2.05 8.75 12.99
C ALA A 32 -2.42 7.68 14.04
N LEU A 33 -3.32 6.75 13.70
CA LEU A 33 -3.63 5.60 14.56
C LEU A 33 -2.43 4.67 14.73
N THR A 34 -1.61 4.50 13.71
CA THR A 34 -0.35 3.73 13.80
C THR A 34 0.64 4.43 14.75
N LEU A 35 0.80 5.76 14.64
CA LEU A 35 1.63 6.55 15.56
C LEU A 35 1.14 6.42 17.00
N TRP A 36 -0.14 6.69 17.22
CA TRP A 36 -0.76 6.64 18.56
C TRP A 36 -0.62 5.25 19.19
N LEU A 37 -0.88 4.19 18.42
CA LEU A 37 -0.79 2.82 18.91
C LEU A 37 0.64 2.43 19.24
N TYR A 38 1.62 2.83 18.41
CA TYR A 38 3.02 2.59 18.73
C TYR A 38 3.49 3.35 19.97
N GLU A 39 3.11 4.62 20.14
CA GLU A 39 3.43 5.42 21.34
C GLU A 39 2.83 4.81 22.63
N LYS A 40 1.61 4.24 22.52
CA LYS A 40 0.94 3.58 23.67
C LYS A 40 1.54 2.23 24.02
N THR A 41 1.95 1.44 23.04
CA THR A 41 2.34 0.02 23.24
C THR A 41 3.84 -0.19 23.14
N GLY A 42 4.52 0.61 22.35
CA GLY A 42 5.91 0.42 21.96
C GLY A 42 6.17 -0.88 21.21
N SER A 43 5.13 -1.45 20.58
CA SER A 43 5.14 -2.75 19.92
C SER A 43 4.95 -2.62 18.42
N ALA A 44 5.92 -3.14 17.66
CA ALA A 44 5.83 -3.26 16.21
C ALA A 44 4.73 -4.24 15.79
N LEU A 45 4.54 -5.32 16.55
CA LEU A 45 3.48 -6.30 16.29
C LEU A 45 2.08 -5.69 16.45
N SER A 46 1.87 -4.83 17.44
CA SER A 46 0.58 -4.16 17.65
C SER A 46 0.23 -3.23 16.48
N THR A 47 1.17 -2.47 15.97
CA THR A 47 0.97 -1.61 14.79
C THR A 47 0.80 -2.40 13.51
N ALA A 48 1.57 -3.49 13.34
CA ALA A 48 1.41 -4.41 12.24
C ALA A 48 0.02 -5.06 12.23
N ALA A 49 -0.49 -5.48 13.42
CA ALA A 49 -1.81 -6.06 13.58
C ALA A 49 -2.93 -5.12 13.12
N LEU A 50 -2.79 -3.79 13.32
CA LEU A 50 -3.74 -2.80 12.82
C LEU A 50 -3.87 -2.88 11.28
N THR A 51 -2.75 -2.93 10.60
CA THR A 51 -2.70 -3.04 9.13
C THR A 51 -3.17 -4.42 8.66
N ILE A 52 -2.79 -5.50 9.36
CA ILE A 52 -3.26 -6.86 9.06
C ILE A 52 -4.79 -6.94 9.15
N CYS A 53 -5.39 -6.38 10.19
CA CYS A 53 -6.84 -6.37 10.36
C CYS A 53 -7.55 -5.65 9.20
N SER A 54 -6.95 -4.60 8.63
CA SER A 54 -7.50 -3.94 7.45
C SER A 54 -7.31 -4.74 6.16
N TYR A 55 -6.12 -5.34 5.96
CA TYR A 55 -5.78 -6.04 4.72
C TYR A 55 -6.34 -7.47 4.64
N ALA A 56 -6.38 -8.22 5.74
CA ALA A 56 -6.80 -9.62 5.70
C ALA A 56 -8.25 -9.81 5.19
N PRO A 57 -9.25 -9.05 5.66
CA PRO A 57 -10.61 -9.11 5.11
C PRO A 57 -10.64 -8.73 3.62
N TYR A 58 -9.88 -7.71 3.21
CA TYR A 58 -9.76 -7.29 1.81
C TYR A 58 -9.24 -8.44 0.94
N VAL A 59 -8.15 -9.10 1.35
CA VAL A 59 -7.56 -10.21 0.58
C VAL A 59 -8.53 -11.38 0.46
N ILE A 60 -9.18 -11.78 1.57
CA ILE A 60 -10.11 -12.91 1.60
C ILE A 60 -11.34 -12.62 0.73
N MET A 61 -11.90 -11.43 0.84
CA MET A 61 -13.15 -11.06 0.16
C MET A 61 -12.94 -10.55 -1.27
N SER A 62 -11.71 -10.17 -1.67
CA SER A 62 -11.41 -9.63 -3.01
C SER A 62 -11.84 -10.55 -4.15
N ILE A 63 -11.78 -11.87 -3.94
CA ILE A 63 -12.25 -12.90 -4.88
C ILE A 63 -13.76 -12.74 -5.17
N PHE A 64 -14.53 -12.32 -4.17
CA PHE A 64 -16.00 -12.16 -4.27
C PHE A 64 -16.41 -10.71 -4.59
N ALA A 65 -15.52 -9.76 -4.44
CA ALA A 65 -15.81 -8.32 -4.53
C ALA A 65 -16.41 -7.92 -5.88
N GLY A 66 -15.89 -8.43 -6.97
CA GLY A 66 -16.41 -8.17 -8.32
C GLY A 66 -17.86 -8.63 -8.48
N ALA A 67 -18.15 -9.86 -8.08
CA ALA A 67 -19.51 -10.42 -8.15
C ALA A 67 -20.49 -9.66 -7.24
N LEU A 68 -20.03 -9.22 -6.07
CA LEU A 68 -20.85 -8.46 -5.13
C LEU A 68 -21.13 -7.05 -5.66
N THR A 69 -20.11 -6.38 -6.22
CA THR A 69 -20.23 -5.03 -6.79
C THR A 69 -21.18 -5.01 -7.99
N ASP A 70 -21.24 -6.07 -8.80
CA ASP A 70 -22.14 -6.15 -9.95
C ASP A 70 -23.61 -6.26 -9.57
N ARG A 71 -23.93 -6.75 -8.38
CA ARG A 71 -25.31 -6.94 -7.90
C ARG A 71 -25.97 -5.68 -7.37
N PHE A 72 -25.20 -4.72 -6.85
CA PHE A 72 -25.71 -3.54 -6.17
C PHE A 72 -25.55 -2.27 -7.01
N ASN A 73 -26.40 -1.27 -6.72
CA ASN A 73 -26.28 0.07 -7.29
C ASN A 73 -24.96 0.71 -6.82
N LYS A 74 -24.11 1.10 -7.76
CA LYS A 74 -22.75 1.60 -7.49
C LYS A 74 -22.76 2.83 -6.57
N LYS A 75 -23.69 3.80 -6.83
CA LYS A 75 -23.84 5.00 -6.01
C LYS A 75 -24.25 4.67 -4.58
N ALA A 76 -25.24 3.81 -4.42
CA ALA A 76 -25.71 3.39 -3.10
C ALA A 76 -24.60 2.65 -2.33
N THR A 77 -23.86 1.76 -3.01
CA THR A 77 -22.74 1.04 -2.42
C THR A 77 -21.65 2.00 -1.91
N MET A 78 -21.25 2.99 -2.71
CA MET A 78 -20.25 3.98 -2.30
C MET A 78 -20.75 4.79 -1.10
N LEU A 79 -21.98 5.33 -1.16
CA LEU A 79 -22.56 6.12 -0.06
C LEU A 79 -22.67 5.32 1.24
N VAL A 80 -23.10 4.06 1.18
CA VAL A 80 -23.21 3.19 2.36
C VAL A 80 -21.83 2.89 2.93
N CYS A 81 -20.86 2.50 2.09
CA CYS A 81 -19.50 2.20 2.55
C CYS A 81 -18.82 3.42 3.16
N ASP A 82 -18.93 4.60 2.50
CA ASP A 82 -18.38 5.86 3.01
C ASP A 82 -19.02 6.24 4.36
N THR A 83 -20.36 6.11 4.49
CA THR A 83 -21.07 6.41 5.75
C THR A 83 -20.65 5.47 6.87
N LEU A 84 -20.55 4.18 6.60
CA LEU A 84 -20.13 3.19 7.59
C LEU A 84 -18.67 3.43 8.02
N ALA A 85 -17.78 3.77 7.09
CA ALA A 85 -16.40 4.14 7.40
C ALA A 85 -16.34 5.39 8.30
N ALA A 86 -17.12 6.43 7.98
CA ALA A 86 -17.20 7.63 8.81
C ALA A 86 -17.78 7.37 10.20
N LEU A 87 -18.79 6.50 10.32
CA LEU A 87 -19.30 6.06 11.62
C LEU A 87 -18.23 5.35 12.44
N CYS A 88 -17.42 4.49 11.81
CA CYS A 88 -16.28 3.85 12.45
C CYS A 88 -15.27 4.89 12.96
N THR A 89 -14.92 5.86 12.13
CA THR A 89 -14.01 6.96 12.51
C THR A 89 -14.59 7.81 13.64
N LEU A 90 -15.90 8.07 13.62
CA LEU A 90 -16.60 8.79 14.70
C LEU A 90 -16.59 8.01 16.01
N ILE A 91 -16.77 6.69 15.97
CA ILE A 91 -16.69 5.82 17.16
C ILE A 91 -15.27 5.89 17.74
N VAL A 92 -14.23 5.84 16.92
CA VAL A 92 -12.84 6.00 17.38
C VAL A 92 -12.66 7.35 18.06
N LEU A 93 -13.19 8.44 17.49
CA LEU A 93 -13.11 9.78 18.10
C LEU A 93 -13.79 9.84 19.47
N ILE A 94 -14.98 9.28 19.60
CA ILE A 94 -15.72 9.25 20.86
C ILE A 94 -14.94 8.44 21.91
N LEU A 95 -14.49 7.24 21.57
CA LEU A 95 -13.70 6.40 22.46
C LEU A 95 -12.38 7.06 22.88
N TYR A 96 -11.74 7.78 21.95
CA TYR A 96 -10.53 8.54 22.24
C TYR A 96 -10.80 9.70 23.20
N LYS A 97 -11.87 10.48 22.97
CA LYS A 97 -12.26 11.61 23.84
C LYS A 97 -12.72 11.20 25.23
N THR A 98 -13.30 10.00 25.37
CA THR A 98 -13.72 9.42 26.66
C THR A 98 -12.63 8.61 27.34
N ASP A 99 -11.41 8.63 26.81
CA ASP A 99 -10.25 7.88 27.30
C ASP A 99 -10.50 6.36 27.43
N SER A 100 -11.45 5.84 26.64
CA SER A 100 -11.89 4.44 26.63
C SER A 100 -11.38 3.66 25.42
N LEU A 101 -10.52 4.29 24.58
CA LEU A 101 -9.99 3.67 23.37
C LEU A 101 -8.98 2.59 23.72
N MET A 102 -9.32 1.33 23.36
CA MET A 102 -8.48 0.15 23.53
C MET A 102 -8.01 -0.39 22.16
N MET A 103 -6.91 -1.15 22.13
CA MET A 103 -6.35 -1.76 20.91
C MET A 103 -7.37 -2.59 20.14
N TRP A 104 -8.15 -3.43 20.83
CA TRP A 104 -9.13 -4.31 20.16
C TRP A 104 -10.23 -3.54 19.42
N HIS A 105 -10.62 -2.33 19.90
CA HIS A 105 -11.54 -1.47 19.18
C HIS A 105 -10.95 -1.08 17.81
N LEU A 106 -9.67 -0.72 17.78
CA LEU A 106 -8.99 -0.35 16.55
C LEU A 106 -8.90 -1.54 15.58
N TYR A 107 -8.55 -2.73 16.08
CA TYR A 107 -8.48 -3.93 15.25
C TYR A 107 -9.84 -4.29 14.63
N ALA A 108 -10.91 -4.28 15.45
CA ALA A 108 -12.27 -4.57 14.98
C ALA A 108 -12.74 -3.55 13.92
N ILE A 109 -12.51 -2.25 14.17
CA ILE A 109 -12.88 -1.16 13.28
C ILE A 109 -12.08 -1.23 11.97
N ASN A 110 -10.77 -1.50 12.02
CA ASN A 110 -9.97 -1.66 10.83
C ASN A 110 -10.37 -2.89 10.00
N ALA A 111 -10.71 -4.01 10.65
CA ALA A 111 -11.22 -5.19 9.96
C ALA A 111 -12.54 -4.89 9.23
N PHE A 112 -13.45 -4.17 9.89
CA PHE A 112 -14.70 -3.75 9.28
C PHE A 112 -14.49 -2.78 8.11
N SER A 113 -13.61 -1.79 8.28
CA SER A 113 -13.23 -0.84 7.21
C SER A 113 -12.58 -1.56 6.02
N GLY A 114 -11.75 -2.57 6.27
CA GLY A 114 -11.17 -3.42 5.22
C GLY A 114 -12.22 -4.17 4.41
N LEU A 115 -13.26 -4.70 5.07
CA LEU A 115 -14.42 -5.30 4.39
C LEU A 115 -15.16 -4.29 3.50
N MET A 116 -15.41 -3.09 4.00
CA MET A 116 -16.09 -2.04 3.23
C MET A 116 -15.27 -1.63 2.00
N ASN A 117 -13.97 -1.43 2.15
CA ASN A 117 -13.05 -1.10 1.05
C ASN A 117 -13.05 -2.15 -0.06
N THR A 118 -13.26 -3.43 0.27
CA THR A 118 -13.32 -4.53 -0.72
C THR A 118 -14.43 -4.33 -1.75
N VAL A 119 -15.54 -3.74 -1.34
CA VAL A 119 -16.72 -3.52 -2.21
C VAL A 119 -16.70 -2.12 -2.80
N GLN A 120 -16.24 -1.14 -2.03
CA GLN A 120 -16.20 0.27 -2.42
C GLN A 120 -15.22 0.54 -3.56
N GLN A 121 -14.02 -0.03 -3.52
CA GLN A 121 -12.99 0.23 -4.51
C GLN A 121 -13.43 -0.15 -5.94
N PRO A 122 -13.92 -1.38 -6.21
CA PRO A 122 -14.45 -1.72 -7.53
C PRO A 122 -15.66 -0.85 -7.94
N ALA A 123 -16.55 -0.52 -6.99
CA ALA A 123 -17.70 0.34 -7.27
C ALA A 123 -17.26 1.74 -7.72
N SER A 124 -16.26 2.31 -7.08
CA SER A 124 -15.66 3.62 -7.43
C SER A 124 -15.00 3.59 -8.81
N GLU A 125 -14.21 2.55 -9.11
CA GLU A 125 -13.53 2.40 -10.42
C GLU A 125 -14.52 2.28 -11.57
N VAL A 126 -15.58 1.46 -11.41
CA VAL A 126 -16.66 1.34 -12.39
C VAL A 126 -17.41 2.65 -12.54
N THR A 127 -17.74 3.32 -11.43
CA THR A 127 -18.43 4.61 -11.44
C THR A 127 -17.65 5.66 -12.24
N MET A 128 -16.35 5.79 -12.00
CA MET A 128 -15.50 6.70 -12.74
C MET A 128 -15.50 6.41 -14.25
N THR A 129 -15.48 5.14 -14.62
CA THR A 129 -15.53 4.72 -16.03
C THR A 129 -16.87 5.07 -16.69
N LEU A 130 -17.99 4.99 -15.95
CA LEU A 130 -19.33 5.25 -16.47
C LEU A 130 -19.64 6.75 -16.67
N ILE A 131 -19.11 7.59 -15.80
CA ILE A 131 -19.37 9.05 -15.83
C ILE A 131 -18.57 9.73 -16.94
N VAL A 132 -17.44 9.16 -17.35
CA VAL A 132 -16.45 9.80 -18.19
C VAL A 132 -16.60 9.45 -19.67
N PRO A 133 -16.45 10.42 -20.60
CA PRO A 133 -16.33 10.15 -22.03
C PRO A 133 -15.06 9.33 -22.34
N LYS A 134 -15.14 8.37 -23.28
CA LYS A 134 -14.02 7.50 -23.68
C LYS A 134 -12.74 8.26 -24.06
N ASP A 135 -12.91 9.40 -24.73
CA ASP A 135 -11.82 10.28 -25.17
C ASP A 135 -11.02 10.90 -24.01
N SER A 136 -11.58 10.88 -22.79
CA SER A 136 -10.97 11.46 -21.58
C SER A 136 -10.31 10.44 -20.65
N TYR A 137 -10.36 9.14 -20.97
CA TYR A 137 -9.83 8.07 -20.08
C TYR A 137 -8.36 8.25 -19.75
N GLN A 138 -7.52 8.66 -20.72
CA GLN A 138 -6.10 8.90 -20.47
C GLN A 138 -5.85 10.03 -19.46
N LYS A 139 -6.57 11.14 -19.60
CA LYS A 139 -6.50 12.30 -18.68
C LYS A 139 -6.89 11.90 -17.26
N ILE A 140 -7.94 11.10 -17.13
CA ILE A 140 -8.46 10.63 -15.84
C ILE A 140 -7.53 9.63 -15.17
N SER A 141 -6.98 8.71 -15.93
CA SER A 141 -5.94 7.80 -15.42
C SER A 141 -4.73 8.60 -14.88
N GLY A 142 -4.34 9.68 -15.58
CA GLY A 142 -3.31 10.61 -15.12
C GLY A 142 -3.68 11.30 -13.80
N LEU A 143 -4.92 11.80 -13.68
CA LEU A 143 -5.40 12.45 -12.45
C LEU A 143 -5.45 11.48 -11.26
N ASN A 144 -5.91 10.24 -11.47
CA ASN A 144 -5.92 9.22 -10.43
C ASN A 144 -4.49 8.82 -9.98
N SER A 145 -3.55 8.79 -10.92
CA SER A 145 -2.13 8.57 -10.59
C SER A 145 -1.55 9.74 -9.81
N LEU A 146 -1.91 10.97 -10.17
CA LEU A 146 -1.52 12.18 -9.44
C LEU A 146 -2.07 12.14 -8.01
N THR A 147 -3.36 11.80 -7.81
CA THR A 147 -3.94 11.65 -6.47
C THR A 147 -3.15 10.65 -5.64
N ARG A 148 -2.90 9.44 -6.17
CA ARG A 148 -2.13 8.42 -5.45
C ARG A 148 -0.74 8.91 -5.05
N SER A 149 -0.06 9.61 -5.95
CA SER A 149 1.25 10.19 -5.68
C SER A 149 1.19 11.29 -4.62
N LEU A 150 0.21 12.19 -4.71
CA LEU A 150 0.03 13.24 -3.69
C LEU A 150 -0.32 12.66 -2.33
N VAL A 151 -1.21 11.67 -2.26
CA VAL A 151 -1.56 11.00 -1.00
C VAL A 151 -0.33 10.31 -0.41
N SER A 152 0.49 9.63 -1.20
CA SER A 152 1.69 8.96 -0.68
C SER A 152 2.72 9.90 -0.07
N VAL A 153 2.82 11.15 -0.58
CA VAL A 153 3.73 12.17 -0.05
C VAL A 153 3.09 12.95 1.11
N LEU A 154 1.86 13.43 0.91
CA LEU A 154 1.22 14.36 1.85
C LEU A 154 0.66 13.66 3.08
N ASN A 155 0.17 12.42 2.96
CA ASN A 155 -0.42 11.67 4.05
C ASN A 155 0.52 11.59 5.27
N PRO A 156 1.73 10.99 5.20
CA PRO A 156 2.55 10.82 6.40
C PRO A 156 3.06 12.16 6.93
N LEU A 157 3.33 13.13 6.04
CA LEU A 157 3.79 14.44 6.45
C LEU A 157 2.70 15.23 7.20
N LEU A 158 1.50 15.34 6.62
CA LEU A 158 0.40 16.09 7.21
C LEU A 158 -0.15 15.39 8.45
N ALA A 159 -0.27 14.05 8.42
CA ALA A 159 -0.75 13.27 9.54
C ALA A 159 0.19 13.39 10.76
N SER A 160 1.50 13.22 10.56
CA SER A 160 2.46 13.33 11.66
C SER A 160 2.56 14.75 12.22
N ALA A 161 2.55 15.77 11.37
CA ALA A 161 2.56 17.16 11.78
C ALA A 161 1.30 17.50 12.58
N LEU A 162 0.12 17.20 12.05
CA LEU A 162 -1.16 17.50 12.72
C LEU A 162 -1.31 16.70 14.02
N TYR A 163 -0.87 15.44 14.04
CA TYR A 163 -0.84 14.61 15.23
C TYR A 163 0.05 15.21 16.33
N ALA A 164 1.25 15.66 15.98
CA ALA A 164 2.18 16.26 16.95
C ALA A 164 1.70 17.61 17.50
N PHE A 165 1.06 18.46 16.67
CA PHE A 165 0.59 19.78 17.10
C PHE A 165 -0.73 19.73 17.88
N SER A 166 -1.64 18.86 17.52
CA SER A 166 -3.04 18.90 17.98
C SER A 166 -3.59 17.53 18.40
N GLY A 167 -2.77 16.49 18.35
CA GLY A 167 -3.13 15.13 18.74
C GLY A 167 -4.03 14.40 17.74
N LEU A 168 -4.38 13.15 18.08
CA LEU A 168 -5.17 12.24 17.25
C LEU A 168 -6.55 12.81 16.88
N GLY A 169 -7.20 13.51 17.80
CA GLY A 169 -8.55 14.03 17.61
C GLY A 169 -8.66 15.03 16.45
N SER A 170 -7.62 15.83 16.20
CA SER A 170 -7.61 16.79 15.09
C SER A 170 -7.46 16.11 13.74
N VAL A 171 -6.66 15.05 13.65
CA VAL A 171 -6.52 14.26 12.42
C VAL A 171 -7.86 13.61 12.05
N ILE A 172 -8.53 13.01 13.06
CA ILE A 172 -9.86 12.41 12.87
C ILE A 172 -10.90 13.46 12.48
N ALA A 173 -10.83 14.68 13.03
CA ALA A 173 -11.77 15.75 12.66
C ALA A 173 -11.60 16.18 11.18
N VAL A 174 -10.36 16.23 10.68
CA VAL A 174 -10.08 16.50 9.24
C VAL A 174 -10.64 15.39 8.36
N ASP A 175 -10.49 14.12 8.74
CA ASP A 175 -11.05 12.98 8.03
C ASP A 175 -12.58 13.05 7.95
N LEU A 176 -13.25 13.25 9.08
CA LEU A 176 -14.71 13.39 9.13
C LEU A 176 -15.19 14.61 8.30
N GLY A 177 -14.47 15.73 8.33
CA GLY A 177 -14.77 16.90 7.51
C GLY A 177 -14.65 16.62 6.03
N SER A 178 -13.59 15.93 5.61
CA SER A 178 -13.38 15.53 4.22
C SER A 178 -14.43 14.51 3.73
N PHE A 179 -14.85 13.60 4.60
CA PHE A 179 -15.97 12.68 4.34
C PHE A 179 -17.28 13.44 4.05
N VAL A 180 -17.63 14.42 4.89
CA VAL A 180 -18.86 15.22 4.68
C VAL A 180 -18.87 15.88 3.30
N LEU A 181 -17.72 16.43 2.88
CA LEU A 181 -17.57 17.02 1.54
C LEU A 181 -17.74 15.96 0.44
N ALA A 182 -17.14 14.78 0.60
CA ALA A 182 -17.27 13.69 -0.38
C ALA A 182 -18.70 13.14 -0.45
N PHE A 183 -19.37 13.00 0.69
CA PHE A 183 -20.76 12.57 0.77
C PHE A 183 -21.70 13.54 0.07
N ILE A 184 -21.59 14.85 0.35
CA ILE A 184 -22.38 15.88 -0.31
C ILE A 184 -22.11 15.89 -1.81
N GLY A 185 -20.85 15.78 -2.23
CA GLY A 185 -20.46 15.70 -3.63
C GLY A 185 -21.13 14.53 -4.35
N LEU A 186 -21.01 13.34 -3.80
CA LEU A 186 -21.55 12.10 -4.39
C LEU A 186 -23.09 12.06 -4.35
N ALA A 187 -23.70 12.40 -3.21
CA ALA A 187 -25.15 12.32 -3.03
C ALA A 187 -25.90 13.38 -3.86
N GLY A 188 -25.41 14.64 -3.80
CA GLY A 188 -26.12 15.81 -4.35
C GLY A 188 -25.88 16.06 -5.83
N PHE A 189 -24.67 15.84 -6.33
CA PHE A 189 -24.28 16.30 -7.66
C PHE A 189 -24.12 15.20 -8.71
N ILE A 190 -23.95 13.93 -8.32
CA ILE A 190 -23.56 12.88 -9.25
C ILE A 190 -24.70 11.93 -9.57
N ARG A 191 -24.95 11.76 -10.87
CA ARG A 191 -25.90 10.76 -11.40
C ARG A 191 -25.11 9.66 -12.09
N ILE A 192 -25.21 8.42 -11.58
CA ILE A 192 -24.55 7.24 -12.14
C ILE A 192 -25.58 6.48 -12.99
N PRO A 193 -25.29 6.25 -14.29
CA PRO A 193 -26.16 5.43 -15.13
C PRO A 193 -26.25 3.98 -14.61
N GLU A 194 -27.44 3.40 -14.57
CA GLU A 194 -27.59 1.99 -14.28
C GLU A 194 -27.08 1.14 -15.43
N GLN A 195 -26.32 0.09 -15.11
CA GLN A 195 -25.85 -0.88 -16.10
C GLN A 195 -26.78 -2.11 -16.11
N PRO A 196 -27.03 -2.71 -17.29
CA PRO A 196 -27.66 -4.02 -17.38
C PRO A 196 -26.84 -5.06 -16.61
N LYS A 197 -27.50 -5.95 -15.89
CA LYS A 197 -26.83 -7.06 -15.19
C LYS A 197 -26.34 -8.06 -16.23
N GLU A 198 -25.04 -8.15 -16.43
CA GLU A 198 -24.41 -9.24 -17.19
C GLU A 198 -24.28 -10.47 -16.29
N VAL A 199 -24.70 -11.63 -16.81
CA VAL A 199 -24.44 -12.93 -16.17
C VAL A 199 -22.98 -13.30 -16.43
N LYS A 200 -22.15 -13.25 -15.41
CA LYS A 200 -20.72 -13.59 -15.50
C LYS A 200 -20.47 -15.05 -15.12
N GLU A 201 -19.44 -15.63 -15.75
CA GLU A 201 -18.93 -16.97 -15.40
C GLU A 201 -18.58 -17.07 -13.90
N SER A 202 -18.62 -18.28 -13.36
CA SER A 202 -18.28 -18.55 -11.97
C SER A 202 -16.84 -18.11 -11.66
N THR A 203 -16.65 -17.34 -10.58
CA THR A 203 -15.35 -16.85 -10.10
C THR A 203 -14.32 -17.99 -9.94
N LEU A 204 -14.80 -19.18 -9.57
CA LEU A 204 -13.97 -20.38 -9.40
C LEU A 204 -13.42 -20.92 -10.74
N GLU A 205 -14.21 -20.85 -11.81
CA GLU A 205 -13.77 -21.27 -13.16
C GLU A 205 -12.76 -20.27 -13.73
N LEU A 206 -12.98 -18.98 -13.48
CA LEU A 206 -12.01 -17.93 -13.87
C LEU A 206 -10.65 -18.16 -13.18
N ALA A 207 -10.64 -18.45 -11.87
CA ALA A 207 -9.44 -18.74 -11.11
C ALA A 207 -8.73 -20.02 -11.61
N LYS A 208 -9.46 -21.10 -11.90
CA LYS A 208 -8.90 -22.34 -12.46
C LYS A 208 -8.25 -22.11 -13.82
N GLY A 209 -8.83 -21.26 -14.68
CA GLY A 209 -8.24 -20.86 -15.96
C GLY A 209 -6.91 -20.15 -15.81
N GLY A 210 -6.84 -19.17 -14.88
CA GLY A 210 -5.61 -18.46 -14.56
C GLY A 210 -4.50 -19.37 -14.04
N LEU A 211 -4.81 -20.24 -13.07
CA LEU A 211 -3.84 -21.20 -12.52
C LEU A 211 -3.32 -22.20 -13.58
N ARG A 212 -4.19 -22.65 -14.48
CA ARG A 212 -3.79 -23.53 -15.59
C ARG A 212 -2.82 -22.83 -16.53
N PHE A 213 -3.05 -21.56 -16.83
CA PHE A 213 -2.12 -20.76 -17.63
C PHE A 213 -0.77 -20.60 -16.93
N LEU A 214 -0.75 -20.25 -15.65
CA LEU A 214 0.47 -20.07 -14.87
C LEU A 214 1.32 -21.36 -14.83
N LYS A 215 0.71 -22.52 -14.69
CA LYS A 215 1.41 -23.82 -14.78
C LYS A 215 2.07 -24.05 -16.14
N LYS A 216 1.47 -23.55 -17.22
CA LYS A 216 2.01 -23.67 -18.59
C LYS A 216 3.06 -22.60 -18.93
N THR A 217 3.14 -21.52 -18.15
CA THR A 217 4.04 -20.39 -18.39
C THR A 217 4.96 -20.15 -17.19
N PRO A 218 6.01 -20.99 -17.02
CA PRO A 218 6.88 -20.97 -15.83
C PRO A 218 7.54 -19.62 -15.56
N MET A 219 7.85 -18.84 -16.62
CA MET A 219 8.43 -17.51 -16.50
C MET A 219 7.48 -16.56 -15.74
N VAL A 220 6.21 -16.49 -16.16
CA VAL A 220 5.20 -15.63 -15.51
C VAL A 220 4.96 -16.08 -14.09
N PHE A 221 4.88 -17.38 -13.85
CA PHE A 221 4.74 -17.92 -12.50
C PHE A 221 5.93 -17.56 -11.58
N SER A 222 7.17 -17.71 -12.09
CA SER A 222 8.39 -17.34 -11.35
C SER A 222 8.43 -15.85 -11.03
N LEU A 223 7.99 -14.98 -11.95
CA LEU A 223 7.88 -13.54 -11.70
C LEU A 223 6.85 -13.22 -10.62
N ILE A 224 5.71 -13.90 -10.60
CA ILE A 224 4.68 -13.72 -9.57
C ILE A 224 5.21 -14.14 -8.19
N ILE A 225 5.88 -15.29 -8.08
CA ILE A 225 6.47 -15.75 -6.83
C ILE A 225 7.61 -14.84 -6.36
N PHE A 226 8.44 -14.35 -7.30
CA PHE A 226 9.44 -13.33 -7.00
C PHE A 226 8.82 -12.09 -6.35
N LEU A 227 7.77 -11.56 -6.94
CA LEU A 227 7.07 -10.39 -6.39
C LEU A 227 6.37 -10.68 -5.06
N SER A 228 5.84 -11.88 -4.88
CA SER A 228 5.26 -12.29 -3.60
C SER A 228 6.30 -12.25 -2.48
N GLY A 229 7.53 -12.70 -2.76
CA GLY A 229 8.64 -12.59 -1.81
C GLY A 229 9.09 -11.14 -1.58
N VAL A 230 9.14 -10.31 -2.62
CA VAL A 230 9.41 -8.86 -2.48
C VAL A 230 8.35 -8.21 -1.58
N ASN A 231 7.05 -8.48 -1.80
CA ASN A 231 5.98 -7.95 -0.97
C ASN A 231 6.05 -8.42 0.50
N LEU A 232 6.44 -9.67 0.72
CA LEU A 232 6.64 -10.20 2.08
C LEU A 232 7.73 -9.42 2.82
N ILE A 233 8.89 -9.20 2.17
CA ILE A 233 10.01 -8.46 2.75
C ILE A 233 9.66 -6.99 2.96
N ALA A 234 9.04 -6.34 1.96
CA ALA A 234 8.61 -4.95 2.05
C ALA A 234 7.55 -4.75 3.14
N SER A 235 6.67 -5.74 3.36
CA SER A 235 5.66 -5.67 4.43
C SER A 235 6.29 -5.86 5.81
N ALA A 236 7.26 -6.75 5.95
CA ALA A 236 8.04 -6.89 7.18
C ALA A 236 8.85 -5.61 7.49
N PHE A 237 9.39 -4.96 6.45
CA PHE A 237 10.01 -3.65 6.56
C PHE A 237 9.03 -2.59 7.10
N ASN A 238 7.82 -2.50 6.52
CA ASN A 238 6.80 -1.56 6.97
C ASN A 238 6.37 -1.77 8.43
N ALA A 239 6.36 -3.01 8.93
CA ALA A 239 6.12 -3.31 10.34
C ALA A 239 7.29 -2.87 11.24
N THR A 240 8.53 -2.93 10.73
CA THR A 240 9.76 -2.63 11.47
C THR A 240 10.03 -1.12 11.53
N LEU A 241 9.69 -0.35 10.49
CA LEU A 241 10.08 1.05 10.35
C LEU A 241 9.62 1.96 11.51
N PRO A 242 8.37 1.89 12.02
CA PRO A 242 7.96 2.65 13.20
C PRO A 242 8.78 2.32 14.44
N ALA A 243 9.07 1.03 14.67
CA ALA A 243 9.87 0.55 15.79
C ALA A 243 11.34 0.96 15.71
N TYR A 244 11.83 1.23 14.51
CA TYR A 244 13.18 1.74 14.25
C TYR A 244 13.26 3.26 14.45
N VAL A 245 12.32 4.02 13.87
CA VAL A 245 12.42 5.50 13.82
C VAL A 245 11.90 6.15 15.11
N ILE A 246 10.73 5.75 15.63
CA ILE A 246 10.07 6.46 16.73
C ILE A 246 10.90 6.47 18.03
N PRO A 247 11.46 5.34 18.51
CA PRO A 247 12.20 5.32 19.77
C PRO A 247 13.62 5.90 19.67
N ASN A 248 14.10 6.15 18.45
CA ASN A 248 15.44 6.69 18.25
C ASN A 248 15.55 8.13 18.80
N PRO A 249 16.66 8.50 19.50
CA PRO A 249 16.83 9.84 20.06
C PRO A 249 16.73 11.00 19.05
N LYS A 250 17.07 10.72 17.76
CA LYS A 250 16.93 11.67 16.64
C LYS A 250 15.64 11.44 15.83
N GLY A 251 14.77 10.56 16.29
CA GLY A 251 13.56 10.11 15.61
C GLY A 251 12.29 10.78 16.13
N GLY A 252 11.28 9.95 16.42
CA GLY A 252 9.95 10.37 16.84
C GLY A 252 8.91 10.31 15.73
N SER A 253 7.66 10.57 16.10
CA SER A 253 6.50 10.45 15.19
C SER A 253 6.59 11.39 13.99
N ASN A 254 7.08 12.63 14.19
CA ASN A 254 7.31 13.57 13.09
C ASN A 254 8.38 13.09 12.11
N MET A 255 9.48 12.54 12.63
CA MET A 255 10.55 12.03 11.79
C MET A 255 10.08 10.82 10.98
N LEU A 256 9.27 9.93 11.55
CA LEU A 256 8.66 8.84 10.79
C LEU A 256 7.81 9.38 9.62
N GLY A 257 7.04 10.45 9.84
CA GLY A 257 6.29 11.12 8.78
C GLY A 257 7.19 11.64 7.66
N ILE A 258 8.31 12.29 7.99
CA ILE A 258 9.30 12.81 7.02
C ILE A 258 9.94 11.66 6.24
N VAL A 259 10.41 10.63 6.93
CA VAL A 259 11.07 9.44 6.33
C VAL A 259 10.11 8.74 5.36
N THR A 260 8.87 8.48 5.80
CA THR A 260 7.85 7.84 4.94
C THR A 260 7.45 8.73 3.75
N SER A 261 7.42 10.06 3.94
CA SER A 261 7.16 11.00 2.83
C SER A 261 8.28 11.03 1.81
N ALA A 262 9.54 10.80 2.21
CA ALA A 262 10.67 10.67 1.31
C ALA A 262 10.49 9.48 0.34
N ALA A 263 9.94 8.35 0.82
CA ALA A 263 9.53 7.23 -0.03
C ALA A 263 8.46 7.65 -1.06
N GLY A 264 7.45 8.41 -0.64
CA GLY A 264 6.42 8.95 -1.54
C GLY A 264 7.02 9.84 -2.65
N VAL A 265 7.92 10.76 -2.30
CA VAL A 265 8.66 11.59 -3.27
C VAL A 265 9.46 10.73 -4.23
N ALA A 266 10.16 9.72 -3.73
CA ALA A 266 10.93 8.78 -4.53
C ALA A 266 10.06 8.04 -5.56
N MET A 267 8.86 7.59 -5.19
CA MET A 267 7.91 6.95 -6.12
C MET A 267 7.49 7.91 -7.25
N VAL A 268 7.25 9.19 -6.94
CA VAL A 268 6.94 10.21 -7.96
C VAL A 268 8.12 10.38 -8.92
N LEU A 269 9.33 10.57 -8.38
CA LEU A 269 10.56 10.72 -9.18
C LEU A 269 10.83 9.46 -10.02
N GLY A 270 10.65 8.28 -9.45
CA GLY A 270 10.76 7.00 -10.16
C GLY A 270 9.76 6.85 -11.30
N SER A 271 8.53 7.33 -11.11
CA SER A 271 7.51 7.34 -12.15
C SER A 271 7.88 8.27 -13.32
N ILE A 272 8.46 9.44 -13.01
CA ILE A 272 9.00 10.35 -14.03
C ILE A 272 10.19 9.68 -14.75
N LEU A 273 11.09 9.06 -13.99
CA LEU A 273 12.25 8.35 -14.55
C LEU A 273 11.84 7.32 -15.59
N VAL A 274 10.79 6.54 -15.33
CA VAL A 274 10.23 5.55 -16.28
C VAL A 274 9.87 6.20 -17.62
N THR A 275 9.34 7.42 -17.62
CA THR A 275 8.89 8.07 -18.87
C THR A 275 10.04 8.52 -19.76
N VAL A 276 11.22 8.80 -19.19
CA VAL A 276 12.40 9.28 -19.91
C VAL A 276 13.44 8.18 -20.19
N MET A 277 13.33 7.04 -19.50
CA MET A 277 14.24 5.91 -19.72
C MET A 277 14.06 5.27 -21.10
N PRO A 278 15.16 4.94 -21.79
CA PRO A 278 15.09 4.17 -23.02
C PRO A 278 14.58 2.75 -22.75
N LYS A 279 13.99 2.13 -23.77
CA LYS A 279 13.53 0.73 -23.68
C LYS A 279 14.71 -0.19 -23.34
N PRO A 280 14.64 -0.96 -22.24
CA PRO A 280 15.73 -1.85 -21.89
C PRO A 280 15.80 -3.07 -22.82
N LYS A 281 17.00 -3.57 -23.06
CA LYS A 281 17.24 -4.79 -23.86
C LYS A 281 16.73 -6.06 -23.17
N ASP A 282 16.72 -6.07 -21.84
CA ASP A 282 16.30 -7.21 -21.01
C ASP A 282 15.45 -6.70 -19.83
N ARG A 283 14.13 -6.75 -19.98
CA ARG A 283 13.17 -6.31 -18.95
C ARG A 283 13.19 -7.19 -17.71
N VAL A 284 13.41 -8.49 -17.88
CA VAL A 284 13.48 -9.43 -16.75
C VAL A 284 14.67 -9.07 -15.87
N LYS A 285 15.83 -8.77 -16.49
CA LYS A 285 17.01 -8.31 -15.77
C LYS A 285 16.73 -7.00 -15.01
N VAL A 286 16.03 -6.05 -15.63
CA VAL A 286 15.66 -4.78 -14.96
C VAL A 286 14.82 -5.07 -13.71
N VAL A 287 13.80 -5.94 -13.80
CA VAL A 287 12.91 -6.28 -12.68
C VAL A 287 13.68 -6.77 -11.45
N PHE A 288 14.59 -7.74 -11.61
CA PHE A 288 15.30 -8.26 -10.44
C PHE A 288 16.46 -7.38 -9.98
N VAL A 289 17.17 -6.66 -10.88
CA VAL A 289 18.28 -5.77 -10.52
C VAL A 289 17.77 -4.54 -9.76
N THR A 290 16.66 -3.95 -10.20
CA THR A 290 16.05 -2.82 -9.49
C THR A 290 15.65 -3.20 -8.07
N MET A 291 15.06 -4.40 -7.87
CA MET A 291 14.70 -4.86 -6.55
C MET A 291 15.90 -5.27 -5.71
N LEU A 292 16.96 -5.81 -6.32
CA LEU A 292 18.21 -6.09 -5.61
C LEU A 292 18.85 -4.80 -5.05
N ILE A 293 18.89 -3.74 -5.85
CA ILE A 293 19.40 -2.43 -5.40
C ILE A 293 18.47 -1.85 -4.33
N SER A 294 17.16 -1.84 -4.58
CA SER A 294 16.15 -1.30 -3.67
C SER A 294 16.25 -1.97 -2.29
N LEU A 295 15.93 -3.25 -2.20
CA LEU A 295 15.85 -3.98 -0.91
C LEU A 295 17.22 -4.10 -0.21
N GLY A 296 18.31 -4.29 -0.99
CA GLY A 296 19.65 -4.37 -0.42
C GLY A 296 20.07 -3.02 0.15
N THR A 297 20.17 -1.98 -0.69
CA THR A 297 20.75 -0.70 -0.27
C THR A 297 19.96 -0.01 0.84
N GLU A 298 18.61 0.05 0.71
CA GLU A 298 17.73 0.66 1.71
C GLU A 298 17.91 0.04 3.09
N ASN A 299 17.75 -1.27 3.16
CA ASN A 299 17.79 -1.99 4.43
C ASN A 299 19.18 -1.95 5.09
N TYR A 300 20.26 -2.04 4.31
CA TYR A 300 21.60 -1.93 4.87
C TYR A 300 21.94 -0.50 5.36
N ILE A 301 21.53 0.55 4.64
CA ILE A 301 21.69 1.93 5.12
C ILE A 301 20.96 2.11 6.45
N LEU A 302 19.68 1.67 6.54
CA LEU A 302 18.90 1.78 7.76
C LEU A 302 19.51 0.97 8.90
N ALA A 303 19.98 -0.25 8.64
CA ALA A 303 20.59 -1.10 9.67
C ALA A 303 21.79 -0.42 10.38
N PHE A 304 22.62 0.30 9.62
CA PHE A 304 23.88 0.86 10.14
C PHE A 304 23.82 2.37 10.37
N SER A 305 22.73 3.05 10.01
CA SER A 305 22.61 4.50 10.12
C SER A 305 21.90 4.93 11.40
N ARG A 306 22.35 6.08 11.94
CA ARG A 306 21.73 6.76 13.08
C ARG A 306 21.33 8.20 12.72
N GLU A 307 21.53 8.61 11.48
CA GLU A 307 21.28 9.96 11.03
C GLU A 307 19.99 10.05 10.22
N PRO A 308 19.06 10.94 10.60
CA PRO A 308 17.78 11.10 9.90
C PRO A 308 17.91 11.38 8.40
N VAL A 309 18.93 12.11 8.00
CA VAL A 309 19.20 12.37 6.57
C VAL A 309 19.49 11.08 5.81
N LEU A 310 20.22 10.14 6.41
CA LEU A 310 20.53 8.85 5.80
C LEU A 310 19.28 7.96 5.75
N TRP A 311 18.35 8.07 6.71
CA TRP A 311 17.07 7.37 6.64
C TRP A 311 16.24 7.83 5.44
N CYS A 312 16.15 9.15 5.20
CA CYS A 312 15.47 9.69 4.03
C CYS A 312 16.17 9.27 2.72
N ILE A 313 17.50 9.24 2.68
CA ILE A 313 18.25 8.78 1.52
C ILE A 313 18.01 7.29 1.26
N ALA A 314 17.94 6.46 2.30
CA ALA A 314 17.63 5.04 2.20
C ALA A 314 16.25 4.83 1.57
N GLU A 315 15.22 5.51 2.07
CA GLU A 315 13.87 5.49 1.51
C GLU A 315 13.84 5.95 0.04
N ILE A 316 14.56 7.03 -0.29
CA ILE A 316 14.63 7.48 -1.69
C ILE A 316 15.23 6.41 -2.59
N ILE A 317 16.35 5.80 -2.20
CA ILE A 317 17.00 4.74 -3.00
C ILE A 317 16.10 3.49 -3.09
N GLY A 318 15.45 3.11 -2.00
CA GLY A 318 14.55 1.97 -1.94
C GLY A 318 13.35 2.11 -2.87
N TRP A 319 12.69 3.25 -2.84
CA TRP A 319 11.40 3.42 -3.51
C TRP A 319 11.46 4.01 -4.91
N ILE A 320 12.54 4.71 -5.30
CA ILE A 320 12.67 5.31 -6.65
C ILE A 320 12.67 4.26 -7.77
N LEU A 321 13.16 3.05 -7.48
CA LEU A 321 13.27 1.95 -8.45
C LEU A 321 11.99 1.11 -8.56
N VAL A 322 11.05 1.21 -7.62
CA VAL A 322 9.80 0.45 -7.62
C VAL A 322 8.92 0.73 -8.86
N PRO A 323 8.70 1.99 -9.28
CA PRO A 323 7.98 2.27 -10.53
C PRO A 323 8.69 1.71 -11.77
N VAL A 324 10.03 1.74 -11.80
CA VAL A 324 10.82 1.16 -12.92
C VAL A 324 10.61 -0.34 -13.01
N MET A 325 10.66 -1.05 -11.89
CA MET A 325 10.35 -2.47 -11.79
C MET A 325 8.93 -2.76 -12.28
N SER A 326 7.93 -2.03 -11.73
CA SER A 326 6.52 -2.25 -12.02
C SER A 326 6.19 -2.05 -13.50
N ALA A 327 6.71 -0.99 -14.12
CA ALA A 327 6.47 -0.71 -15.53
C ALA A 327 7.05 -1.81 -16.45
N ASN A 328 8.26 -2.30 -16.17
CA ASN A 328 8.86 -3.39 -16.94
C ASN A 328 8.11 -4.71 -16.76
N LEU A 329 7.69 -5.01 -15.53
CA LEU A 329 6.86 -6.17 -15.24
C LEU A 329 5.54 -6.14 -15.98
N ASP A 330 4.84 -5.00 -15.96
CA ASP A 330 3.54 -4.86 -16.64
C ASP A 330 3.67 -5.07 -18.14
N VAL A 331 4.76 -4.62 -18.77
CA VAL A 331 5.02 -4.90 -20.19
C VAL A 331 5.24 -6.40 -20.43
N ILE A 332 6.06 -7.07 -19.60
CA ILE A 332 6.27 -8.52 -19.71
C ILE A 332 4.94 -9.26 -19.62
N LEU A 333 4.11 -8.95 -18.62
CA LEU A 333 2.85 -9.63 -18.42
C LEU A 333 1.86 -9.39 -19.56
N ARG A 334 1.73 -8.14 -20.03
CA ARG A 334 0.82 -7.78 -21.12
C ARG A 334 1.19 -8.45 -22.43
N ASN A 335 2.49 -8.56 -22.73
CA ASN A 335 2.97 -9.21 -23.97
C ASN A 335 2.90 -10.74 -23.90
N THR A 336 3.01 -11.32 -22.69
CA THR A 336 3.05 -12.79 -22.53
C THR A 336 1.66 -13.40 -22.33
N ILE A 337 0.73 -12.66 -21.72
CA ILE A 337 -0.60 -13.18 -21.36
C ILE A 337 -1.59 -12.80 -22.47
N PRO A 338 -2.26 -13.77 -23.13
CA PRO A 338 -3.33 -13.51 -24.08
C PRO A 338 -4.42 -12.63 -23.48
N VAL A 339 -4.98 -11.71 -24.27
CA VAL A 339 -5.94 -10.68 -23.78
C VAL A 339 -7.15 -11.29 -23.07
N ASP A 340 -7.67 -12.41 -23.60
CA ASP A 340 -8.80 -13.19 -23.05
C ASP A 340 -8.51 -13.85 -21.69
N LEU A 341 -7.22 -14.05 -21.34
CA LEU A 341 -6.76 -14.64 -20.07
C LEU A 341 -6.22 -13.61 -19.08
N GLN A 342 -5.97 -12.36 -19.50
CA GLN A 342 -5.34 -11.34 -18.64
C GLN A 342 -6.10 -11.14 -17.33
N GLY A 343 -7.41 -11.00 -17.36
CA GLY A 343 -8.22 -10.84 -16.14
C GLY A 343 -8.09 -12.02 -15.17
N ARG A 344 -8.06 -13.25 -15.69
CA ARG A 344 -7.92 -14.49 -14.90
C ARG A 344 -6.54 -14.60 -14.27
N VAL A 345 -5.49 -14.31 -15.03
CA VAL A 345 -4.10 -14.39 -14.56
C VAL A 345 -3.79 -13.27 -13.59
N TYR A 346 -4.28 -12.04 -13.83
CA TYR A 346 -4.11 -10.93 -12.88
C TYR A 346 -4.84 -11.14 -11.55
N ALA A 347 -6.01 -11.78 -11.57
CA ALA A 347 -6.68 -12.17 -10.33
C ALA A 347 -5.83 -13.15 -9.51
N CYS A 348 -5.27 -14.18 -10.15
CA CYS A 348 -4.34 -15.12 -9.49
C CYS A 348 -3.08 -14.40 -8.98
N ARG A 349 -2.46 -13.53 -9.80
CA ARG A 349 -1.32 -12.70 -9.40
C ARG A 349 -1.62 -11.91 -8.14
N ASN A 350 -2.73 -11.19 -8.12
CA ASN A 350 -3.12 -10.35 -6.99
C ASN A 350 -3.31 -11.19 -5.72
N THR A 351 -3.93 -12.36 -5.83
CA THR A 351 -4.08 -13.28 -4.70
C THR A 351 -2.72 -13.68 -4.12
N PHE A 352 -1.78 -14.13 -4.95
CA PHE A 352 -0.45 -14.53 -4.49
C PHE A 352 0.33 -13.36 -3.88
N GLN A 353 0.27 -12.18 -4.48
CA GLN A 353 1.00 -11.01 -4.00
C GLN A 353 0.41 -10.43 -2.71
N PHE A 354 -0.90 -10.28 -2.64
CA PHE A 354 -1.53 -9.63 -1.48
C PHE A 354 -1.62 -10.54 -0.26
N PHE A 355 -1.68 -11.87 -0.45
CA PHE A 355 -1.66 -12.82 0.67
C PHE A 355 -0.36 -12.77 1.47
N THR A 356 0.76 -12.41 0.84
CA THR A 356 2.07 -12.29 1.54
C THR A 356 2.19 -11.03 2.40
N ILE A 357 1.36 -10.00 2.16
CA ILE A 357 1.40 -8.75 2.93
C ILE A 357 1.08 -8.96 4.42
N PRO A 358 -0.05 -9.57 4.82
CA PRO A 358 -0.33 -9.84 6.23
C PRO A 358 0.71 -10.75 6.89
N ILE A 359 1.26 -11.70 6.12
CA ILE A 359 2.30 -12.60 6.62
C ILE A 359 3.59 -11.82 6.91
N GLY A 360 4.02 -10.97 5.97
CA GLY A 360 5.22 -10.14 6.14
C GLY A 360 5.09 -9.18 7.33
N LEU A 361 3.95 -8.50 7.46
CA LEU A 361 3.65 -7.63 8.60
C LEU A 361 3.71 -8.38 9.93
N PHE A 362 3.10 -9.57 10.00
CA PHE A 362 3.11 -10.40 11.21
C PHE A 362 4.54 -10.86 11.56
N LEU A 363 5.26 -11.41 10.58
CA LEU A 363 6.63 -11.86 10.78
C LEU A 363 7.56 -10.71 11.20
N GLY A 364 7.43 -9.53 10.54
CA GLY A 364 8.19 -8.34 10.90
C GLY A 364 7.95 -7.91 12.33
N GLY A 365 6.68 -7.79 12.73
CA GLY A 365 6.31 -7.40 14.09
C GLY A 365 6.78 -8.41 15.15
N VAL A 366 6.56 -9.71 14.94
CA VAL A 366 7.00 -10.76 15.86
C VAL A 366 8.52 -10.80 15.96
N MET A 367 9.22 -10.72 14.84
CA MET A 367 10.69 -10.75 14.84
C MET A 367 11.28 -9.56 15.58
N VAL A 368 10.73 -8.36 15.40
CA VAL A 368 11.19 -7.19 16.15
C VAL A 368 10.92 -7.36 17.64
N ASP A 369 9.67 -7.56 18.04
CA ASP A 369 9.27 -7.49 19.45
C ASP A 369 9.73 -8.69 20.29
N ASN A 370 9.73 -9.92 19.70
CA ASN A 370 9.96 -11.13 20.46
C ASN A 370 11.36 -11.75 20.24
N VAL A 371 12.08 -11.29 19.20
CA VAL A 371 13.40 -11.85 18.89
C VAL A 371 14.48 -10.77 18.92
N CYS A 372 14.39 -9.76 18.05
CA CYS A 372 15.48 -8.82 17.84
C CYS A 372 15.65 -7.83 19.01
N GLU A 373 14.56 -7.24 19.53
CA GLU A 373 14.63 -6.33 20.69
C GLU A 373 15.11 -7.05 21.96
N PRO A 374 14.56 -8.23 22.36
CA PRO A 374 15.09 -8.98 23.49
C PRO A 374 16.54 -9.44 23.29
N PHE A 375 16.92 -9.86 22.08
CA PHE A 375 18.30 -10.22 21.78
C PHE A 375 19.25 -9.06 22.02
N MET A 376 18.95 -7.87 21.48
CA MET A 376 19.79 -6.68 21.68
C MET A 376 19.83 -6.23 23.13
N ALA A 377 18.70 -6.29 23.85
CA ALA A 377 18.65 -5.97 25.28
C ALA A 377 19.52 -6.88 26.15
N THR A 378 19.61 -8.19 25.82
CA THR A 378 20.46 -9.14 26.53
C THR A 378 21.94 -9.01 26.19
N HIS A 379 22.27 -8.39 25.06
CA HIS A 379 23.64 -8.20 24.54
C HIS A 379 24.08 -6.73 24.56
N GLU A 380 23.48 -5.89 25.38
CA GLU A 380 23.75 -4.46 25.48
C GLU A 380 25.24 -4.14 25.82
N TYR A 381 25.92 -5.05 26.49
CA TYR A 381 27.36 -4.91 26.81
C TYR A 381 28.30 -5.31 25.66
N SER A 382 27.78 -5.81 24.54
CA SER A 382 28.59 -6.13 23.36
C SER A 382 28.96 -4.86 22.62
N GLU A 383 30.23 -4.45 22.71
CA GLU A 383 30.75 -3.26 22.01
C GLU A 383 30.46 -3.30 20.49
N LEU A 384 30.64 -4.49 19.89
CA LEU A 384 30.42 -4.66 18.45
C LEU A 384 28.94 -4.47 18.07
N LEU A 385 28.02 -5.08 18.79
CA LEU A 385 26.56 -4.96 18.50
C LEU A 385 26.06 -3.56 18.76
N THR A 386 26.51 -2.92 19.84
CA THR A 386 26.17 -1.55 20.18
C THR A 386 26.75 -0.56 19.16
N MET A 387 27.96 -0.79 18.68
CA MET A 387 28.56 0.01 17.61
C MET A 387 27.77 -0.10 16.30
N LEU A 388 27.34 -1.30 15.92
CA LEU A 388 26.64 -1.54 14.66
C LEU A 388 25.17 -1.11 14.70
N PHE A 389 24.44 -1.52 15.77
CA PHE A 389 22.98 -1.35 15.84
C PHE A 389 22.51 -0.36 16.91
N GLY A 390 23.42 0.21 17.71
CA GLY A 390 23.14 1.09 18.82
C GLY A 390 22.68 0.37 20.08
N SER A 391 22.33 1.17 21.09
CA SER A 391 21.83 0.71 22.37
C SER A 391 20.39 1.16 22.59
N GLY A 392 19.69 0.45 23.48
CA GLY A 392 18.33 0.78 23.87
C GLY A 392 17.27 0.40 22.83
N LYS A 393 16.06 0.91 23.02
CA LYS A 393 14.90 0.57 22.20
C LYS A 393 15.11 1.05 20.75
N GLY A 394 14.79 0.19 19.79
CA GLY A 394 15.01 0.42 18.35
C GLY A 394 16.30 -0.21 17.81
N SER A 395 17.22 -0.65 18.68
CA SER A 395 18.43 -1.39 18.25
C SER A 395 18.09 -2.77 17.67
N GLY A 396 17.08 -3.46 18.23
CA GLY A 396 16.54 -4.69 17.67
C GLY A 396 15.87 -4.48 16.32
N ALA A 397 15.17 -3.35 16.13
CA ALA A 397 14.63 -3.00 14.84
C ALA A 397 15.74 -2.72 13.79
N ALA A 398 16.87 -2.12 14.18
CA ALA A 398 18.05 -1.98 13.31
C ALA A 398 18.64 -3.34 12.89
N LEU A 399 18.74 -4.28 13.82
CA LEU A 399 19.14 -5.67 13.52
C LEU A 399 18.15 -6.34 12.54
N MET A 400 16.84 -6.12 12.72
CA MET A 400 15.82 -6.62 11.79
C MET A 400 15.99 -6.04 10.39
N MET A 401 16.34 -4.74 10.25
CA MET A 401 16.66 -4.14 8.94
C MET A 401 17.83 -4.87 8.25
N LEU A 402 18.87 -5.25 9.00
CA LEU A 402 19.95 -6.09 8.44
C LEU A 402 19.44 -7.43 7.95
N ILE A 403 18.62 -8.11 8.74
CA ILE A 403 18.03 -9.42 8.37
C ILE A 403 17.20 -9.27 7.09
N LEU A 404 16.39 -8.21 6.96
CA LEU A 404 15.60 -7.93 5.77
C LEU A 404 16.48 -7.60 4.56
N GLY A 405 17.58 -6.87 4.74
CA GLY A 405 18.57 -6.59 3.70
C GLY A 405 19.21 -7.88 3.16
N VAL A 406 19.63 -8.77 4.04
CA VAL A 406 20.19 -10.08 3.68
C VAL A 406 19.14 -10.95 2.99
N ALA A 407 17.94 -11.06 3.55
CA ALA A 407 16.85 -11.84 2.98
C ALA A 407 16.45 -11.32 1.59
N GLY A 408 16.33 -9.99 1.42
CA GLY A 408 16.02 -9.35 0.14
C GLY A 408 17.10 -9.56 -0.91
N THR A 409 18.37 -9.41 -0.51
CA THR A 409 19.51 -9.67 -1.40
C THR A 409 19.52 -11.13 -1.86
N LEU A 410 19.41 -12.09 -0.93
CA LEU A 410 19.38 -13.52 -1.25
C LEU A 410 18.18 -13.88 -2.13
N HIS A 411 16.98 -13.35 -1.81
CA HIS A 411 15.78 -13.55 -2.62
C HIS A 411 15.99 -13.07 -4.07
N CYS A 412 16.51 -11.86 -4.26
CA CYS A 412 16.78 -11.31 -5.57
C CYS A 412 17.86 -12.11 -6.33
N LEU A 413 18.92 -12.56 -5.67
CA LEU A 413 19.97 -13.38 -6.31
C LEU A 413 19.46 -14.74 -6.74
N VAL A 414 18.71 -15.44 -5.88
CA VAL A 414 18.12 -16.76 -6.18
C VAL A 414 17.15 -16.64 -7.37
N PHE A 415 16.18 -15.74 -7.29
CA PHE A 415 15.21 -15.56 -8.37
C PHE A 415 15.84 -14.94 -9.63
N GLY A 416 16.84 -14.08 -9.49
CA GLY A 416 17.64 -13.59 -10.59
C GLY A 416 18.33 -14.70 -11.36
N SER A 417 18.84 -15.72 -10.68
CA SER A 417 19.43 -16.92 -11.34
C SER A 417 18.39 -17.79 -12.04
N ILE A 418 17.20 -17.93 -11.47
CA ILE A 418 16.06 -18.65 -12.07
C ILE A 418 15.54 -17.91 -13.28
N LEU A 419 15.31 -16.62 -13.17
CA LEU A 419 14.70 -15.79 -14.19
C LEU A 419 15.62 -15.57 -15.41
N ARG A 420 16.95 -15.57 -15.21
CA ARG A 420 17.94 -15.50 -16.32
C ARG A 420 17.85 -16.68 -17.31
N LYS A 421 17.26 -17.79 -16.90
CA LYS A 421 17.04 -18.95 -17.78
C LYS A 421 15.96 -18.67 -18.84
N TYR A 422 15.10 -17.66 -18.59
CA TYR A 422 14.03 -17.29 -19.51
C TYR A 422 14.48 -16.11 -20.38
N HIS A 423 14.73 -16.36 -21.67
CA HIS A 423 15.02 -15.32 -22.65
C HIS A 423 13.72 -14.64 -23.07
N TYR A 424 13.41 -13.48 -22.44
CA TYR A 424 12.30 -12.64 -22.88
C TYR A 424 12.77 -11.76 -24.04
N LYS A 425 12.12 -11.89 -25.20
CA LYS A 425 12.30 -10.98 -26.35
C LYS A 425 11.07 -10.08 -26.42
N ASP A 426 11.28 -8.76 -26.43
CA ASP A 426 10.22 -7.81 -26.80
C ASP A 426 9.85 -8.09 -28.28
N THR A 427 8.64 -8.59 -28.53
CA THR A 427 8.06 -8.75 -29.90
C THR A 427 7.46 -7.44 -30.35
#